data_c2588911eb8bf0607bf15301246e0591
#
_entry.id   c2588911eb8bf0607bf15301246e0591
#
_cell.length_a   1.000
_cell.length_b   1.000
_cell.length_c   1.000
_cell.angle_alpha   90.00
_cell.angle_beta   90.00
_cell.angle_gamma   90.00
#
_symmetry.space_group_name_H-M   'P 1'
#
loop_
_entity.id
_entity.type
_entity.pdbx_description
1 polymer ?
#
loop_
_entity_poly.entity_id
_entity_poly.type
_entity_poly.pdbx_seq_one_letter_code
_entity_poly.pdbx_strand_id
1 'polypeptide(L)'
;MRLLLAFTAALVLAGAAASATVKPPVIKYRDDRFGPILATPKKQALYYWTKENDFRIHCKGGCARLWPPLVVRSKAAVRVHVAGINGTFGTIRRPDGRLQLTFDRRPVYTYVHEGPTQVLCDDVNGWFVVRLRG
;
A
#
# COMPACT_ATOMS: atom_id res chain seq x y z
N MET A 1 20.37 64.16 -29.81
CA MET A 1 20.44 63.34 -28.60
C MET A 1 19.49 62.13 -28.76
N ARG A 2 20.01 60.95 -29.13
CA ARG A 2 19.20 59.73 -29.38
C ARG A 2 19.31 58.85 -28.15
N LEU A 3 18.17 58.67 -27.45
CA LEU A 3 18.06 57.72 -26.34
C LEU A 3 17.91 56.30 -26.91
N LEU A 4 18.88 55.42 -26.63
CA LEU A 4 18.79 53.98 -26.88
C LEU A 4 18.16 53.32 -25.66
N LEU A 5 16.93 52.86 -25.83
CA LEU A 5 16.27 51.96 -24.84
C LEU A 5 16.78 50.54 -25.02
N ALA A 6 17.55 50.05 -24.04
CA ALA A 6 17.94 48.67 -24.01
C ALA A 6 16.82 47.83 -23.36
N PHE A 7 16.20 46.94 -24.16
CA PHE A 7 15.28 45.94 -23.65
C PHE A 7 16.07 44.73 -23.13
N THR A 8 16.10 44.52 -21.82
CA THR A 8 16.60 43.32 -21.23
C THR A 8 15.49 42.26 -21.18
N ALA A 9 15.60 41.24 -22.03
CA ALA A 9 14.71 40.11 -21.99
C ALA A 9 15.11 39.20 -20.81
N ALA A 10 14.26 39.09 -19.78
CA ALA A 10 14.43 38.15 -18.69
C ALA A 10 13.97 36.75 -19.15
N LEU A 11 14.91 35.85 -19.29
CA LEU A 11 14.65 34.43 -19.60
C LEU A 11 14.13 33.73 -18.34
N VAL A 12 12.82 33.46 -18.27
CA VAL A 12 12.21 32.67 -17.20
C VAL A 12 12.46 31.18 -17.52
N LEU A 13 13.43 30.58 -16.85
CA LEU A 13 13.56 29.11 -16.87
C LEU A 13 12.41 28.51 -16.04
N ALA A 14 11.39 28.00 -16.72
CA ALA A 14 10.41 27.14 -16.10
C ALA A 14 11.06 25.79 -15.81
N GLY A 15 11.52 25.61 -14.58
CA GLY A 15 11.99 24.32 -14.10
C GLY A 15 10.81 23.33 -14.04
N ALA A 16 10.80 22.34 -14.93
CA ALA A 16 9.89 21.21 -14.84
C ALA A 16 10.27 20.42 -13.60
N ALA A 17 9.50 20.55 -12.52
CA ALA A 17 9.61 19.70 -11.35
C ALA A 17 9.22 18.26 -11.78
N ALA A 18 10.21 17.36 -11.88
CA ALA A 18 9.95 15.95 -12.10
C ALA A 18 9.14 15.42 -10.90
N SER A 19 7.87 15.07 -11.14
CA SER A 19 7.02 14.46 -10.13
C SER A 19 7.61 13.09 -9.82
N ALA A 20 8.18 12.91 -8.59
CA ALA A 20 8.68 11.63 -8.15
C ALA A 20 7.52 10.63 -8.14
N THR A 21 7.63 9.57 -8.94
CA THR A 21 6.63 8.49 -8.97
C THR A 21 6.67 7.74 -7.65
N VAL A 22 5.61 7.87 -6.86
CA VAL A 22 5.47 7.12 -5.60
C VAL A 22 5.34 5.63 -5.94
N LYS A 23 6.32 4.83 -5.49
CA LYS A 23 6.30 3.38 -5.68
C LYS A 23 5.20 2.78 -4.80
N PRO A 24 4.31 1.94 -5.36
CA PRO A 24 3.27 1.29 -4.56
C PRO A 24 3.88 0.44 -3.43
N PRO A 25 3.24 0.42 -2.24
CA PRO A 25 3.68 -0.41 -1.11
C PRO A 25 3.37 -1.90 -1.30
N VAL A 26 2.79 -2.27 -2.42
CA VAL A 26 2.32 -3.63 -2.73
C VAL A 26 2.64 -4.01 -4.16
N ILE A 27 2.67 -5.33 -4.39
CA ILE A 27 2.78 -5.94 -5.71
C ILE A 27 1.72 -7.04 -5.87
N LYS A 28 1.40 -7.38 -7.12
CA LYS A 28 0.75 -8.64 -7.46
C LYS A 28 1.83 -9.72 -7.56
N TYR A 29 1.68 -10.78 -6.78
CA TYR A 29 2.54 -11.95 -6.78
C TYR A 29 1.73 -13.19 -7.15
N ARG A 30 2.28 -14.08 -7.97
CA ARG A 30 1.62 -15.32 -8.32
C ARG A 30 2.12 -16.45 -7.43
N ASP A 31 1.24 -16.91 -6.55
CA ASP A 31 1.47 -18.09 -5.72
C ASP A 31 0.98 -19.35 -6.46
N ASP A 32 1.71 -20.47 -6.32
CA ASP A 32 1.40 -21.71 -7.05
C ASP A 32 0.09 -22.35 -6.62
N ARG A 33 -0.33 -22.14 -5.36
CA ARG A 33 -1.57 -22.71 -4.79
C ARG A 33 -2.77 -21.77 -4.90
N PHE A 34 -2.53 -20.46 -4.73
CA PHE A 34 -3.61 -19.47 -4.61
C PHE A 34 -3.75 -18.57 -5.84
N GLY A 35 -2.89 -18.73 -6.82
CA GLY A 35 -2.87 -17.86 -8.00
C GLY A 35 -2.37 -16.44 -7.66
N PRO A 36 -2.91 -15.39 -8.30
CA PRO A 36 -2.47 -14.04 -8.01
C PRO A 36 -2.93 -13.60 -6.62
N ILE A 37 -1.98 -13.17 -5.79
CA ILE A 37 -2.20 -12.65 -4.44
C ILE A 37 -1.59 -11.25 -4.30
N LEU A 38 -2.06 -10.52 -3.30
CA LEU A 38 -1.45 -9.27 -2.87
C LEU A 38 -0.25 -9.56 -1.97
N ALA A 39 0.87 -8.91 -2.23
CA ALA A 39 2.09 -9.08 -1.47
C ALA A 39 2.83 -7.75 -1.29
N THR A 40 3.75 -7.72 -0.34
CA THR A 40 4.72 -6.62 -0.22
C THR A 40 5.72 -6.66 -1.39
N PRO A 41 6.47 -5.57 -1.66
CA PRO A 41 7.55 -5.59 -2.66
C PRO A 41 8.62 -6.66 -2.43
N LYS A 42 8.74 -7.17 -1.21
CA LYS A 42 9.62 -8.29 -0.84
C LYS A 42 8.96 -9.66 -1.02
N LYS A 43 7.78 -9.72 -1.67
CA LYS A 43 6.98 -10.93 -1.91
C LYS A 43 6.47 -11.62 -0.64
N GLN A 44 6.30 -10.89 0.45
CA GLN A 44 5.61 -11.40 1.62
C GLN A 44 4.10 -11.25 1.43
N ALA A 45 3.35 -12.34 1.63
CA ALA A 45 1.91 -12.37 1.44
C ALA A 45 1.18 -11.39 2.36
N LEU A 46 0.10 -10.80 1.85
CA LEU A 46 -0.79 -9.96 2.63
C LEU A 46 -2.10 -10.68 2.91
N TYR A 47 -2.57 -10.50 4.15
CA TYR A 47 -3.76 -11.14 4.70
C TYR A 47 -4.77 -10.10 5.15
N TYR A 48 -6.04 -10.50 5.21
CA TYR A 48 -7.09 -9.79 5.92
C TYR A 48 -7.74 -10.71 6.95
N TRP A 49 -8.37 -10.13 7.96
CA TRP A 49 -9.07 -10.85 9.02
C TRP A 49 -10.57 -10.68 8.92
N THR A 50 -11.34 -11.76 8.96
CA THR A 50 -12.80 -11.70 8.81
C THR A 50 -13.50 -10.95 9.93
N LYS A 51 -12.91 -10.87 11.13
CA LYS A 51 -13.42 -10.01 12.22
C LYS A 51 -13.38 -8.52 11.89
N GLU A 52 -12.61 -8.12 10.86
CA GLU A 52 -12.50 -6.74 10.39
C GLU A 52 -13.32 -6.49 9.10
N ASN A 53 -14.28 -7.36 8.79
CA ASN A 53 -15.25 -7.11 7.70
C ASN A 53 -16.19 -5.94 7.99
N ASP A 54 -16.21 -5.42 9.22
CA ASP A 54 -16.83 -4.15 9.60
C ASP A 54 -15.97 -2.92 9.24
N PHE A 55 -14.81 -3.14 8.62
CA PHE A 55 -13.84 -2.12 8.20
C PHE A 55 -13.24 -1.32 9.37
N ARG A 56 -13.13 -1.95 10.54
CA ARG A 56 -12.52 -1.39 11.75
C ARG A 56 -11.33 -2.23 12.20
N ILE A 57 -10.42 -1.60 12.94
CA ILE A 57 -9.26 -2.29 13.52
C ILE A 57 -9.68 -3.05 14.78
N HIS A 58 -9.56 -4.36 14.75
CA HIS A 58 -9.72 -5.26 15.90
C HIS A 58 -8.41 -5.94 16.29
N CYS A 59 -7.48 -6.10 15.34
CA CYS A 59 -6.16 -6.68 15.58
C CYS A 59 -5.22 -5.65 16.20
N LYS A 60 -5.09 -5.69 17.54
CA LYS A 60 -4.27 -4.79 18.37
C LYS A 60 -3.42 -5.60 19.34
N GLY A 61 -2.40 -4.95 19.95
CA GLY A 61 -1.57 -5.58 20.98
C GLY A 61 -0.93 -6.89 20.50
N GLY A 62 -1.19 -7.99 21.21
CA GLY A 62 -0.67 -9.32 20.87
C GLY A 62 -1.01 -9.78 19.46
N CYS A 63 -2.23 -9.52 19.02
CA CYS A 63 -2.63 -9.80 17.64
C CYS A 63 -1.73 -9.07 16.64
N ALA A 64 -1.51 -7.78 16.81
CA ALA A 64 -0.68 -6.98 15.90
C ALA A 64 0.82 -7.31 15.96
N ARG A 65 1.28 -7.98 17.03
CA ARG A 65 2.64 -8.54 17.10
C ARG A 65 2.78 -9.78 16.23
N LEU A 66 1.76 -10.63 16.21
CA LEU A 66 1.72 -11.85 15.40
C LEU A 66 1.36 -11.54 13.94
N TRP A 67 0.47 -10.58 13.74
CA TRP A 67 -0.01 -10.09 12.45
C TRP A 67 0.36 -8.61 12.27
N PRO A 68 1.63 -8.30 11.94
CA PRO A 68 2.04 -6.92 11.75
C PRO A 68 1.22 -6.22 10.66
N PRO A 69 0.62 -5.06 10.97
CA PRO A 69 -0.10 -4.26 9.98
C PRO A 69 0.86 -3.73 8.91
N LEU A 70 0.41 -3.65 7.68
CA LEU A 70 1.17 -2.96 6.64
C LEU A 70 1.01 -1.44 6.82
N VAL A 71 1.98 -0.84 7.50
CA VAL A 71 1.99 0.58 7.82
C VAL A 71 2.49 1.38 6.64
N VAL A 72 1.84 2.50 6.36
CA VAL A 72 2.22 3.48 5.34
C VAL A 72 2.49 4.84 5.99
N ARG A 73 3.38 5.61 5.38
CA ARG A 73 3.86 6.87 5.94
C ARG A 73 2.80 7.98 5.93
N SER A 74 1.97 8.02 4.88
CA SER A 74 0.94 9.04 4.69
C SER A 74 -0.14 8.54 3.73
N LYS A 75 -1.29 9.20 3.71
CA LYS A 75 -2.33 8.96 2.70
C LYS A 75 -1.81 9.21 1.28
N ALA A 76 -0.98 10.23 1.08
CA ALA A 76 -0.41 10.57 -0.22
C ALA A 76 0.55 9.48 -0.76
N ALA A 77 1.09 8.62 0.11
CA ALA A 77 1.91 7.47 -0.29
C ALA A 77 1.09 6.31 -0.87
N VAL A 78 -0.24 6.37 -0.81
CA VAL A 78 -1.14 5.31 -1.25
C VAL A 78 -1.96 5.79 -2.45
N ARG A 79 -1.78 5.14 -3.60
CA ARG A 79 -2.64 5.35 -4.76
C ARG A 79 -3.91 4.51 -4.62
N VAL A 80 -5.06 5.10 -4.93
CA VAL A 80 -6.35 4.39 -4.88
C VAL A 80 -6.36 3.18 -5.81
N HIS A 81 -5.72 3.30 -6.97
CA HIS A 81 -5.58 2.23 -7.95
C HIS A 81 -4.11 1.97 -8.25
N VAL A 82 -3.74 0.71 -8.33
CA VAL A 82 -2.40 0.24 -8.72
C VAL A 82 -2.53 -0.54 -10.02
N ALA A 83 -1.71 -0.21 -11.00
CA ALA A 83 -1.73 -0.87 -12.31
C ALA A 83 -1.59 -2.40 -12.17
N GLY A 84 -2.46 -3.15 -12.85
CA GLY A 84 -2.48 -4.61 -12.83
C GLY A 84 -3.12 -5.24 -11.59
N ILE A 85 -3.66 -4.45 -10.66
CA ILE A 85 -4.36 -4.93 -9.46
C ILE A 85 -5.80 -4.42 -9.49
N ASN A 86 -6.77 -5.34 -9.60
CA ASN A 86 -8.18 -5.01 -9.50
C ASN A 86 -8.58 -4.86 -8.04
N GLY A 87 -9.06 -3.69 -7.64
CA GLY A 87 -9.43 -3.34 -6.29
C GLY A 87 -8.99 -1.92 -5.93
N THR A 88 -9.37 -1.47 -4.75
CA THR A 88 -9.09 -0.12 -4.29
C THR A 88 -8.23 -0.14 -3.03
N PHE A 89 -7.27 0.77 -2.98
CA PHE A 89 -6.41 0.97 -1.82
C PHE A 89 -6.79 2.23 -1.08
N GLY A 90 -6.63 2.20 0.21
CA GLY A 90 -6.84 3.33 1.11
C GLY A 90 -6.01 3.17 2.36
N THR A 91 -6.32 3.99 3.36
CA THR A 91 -5.66 3.95 4.65
C THR A 91 -6.68 4.00 5.77
N ILE A 92 -6.33 3.38 6.89
CA ILE A 92 -7.07 3.48 8.14
C ILE A 92 -6.11 3.87 9.26
N ARG A 93 -6.56 4.76 10.15
CA ARG A 93 -5.75 5.14 11.32
C ARG A 93 -5.97 4.11 12.41
N ARG A 94 -4.84 3.55 12.88
CA ARG A 94 -4.82 2.64 14.01
C ARG A 94 -4.95 3.40 15.34
N PRO A 95 -5.39 2.73 16.45
CA PRO A 95 -5.44 3.36 17.77
C PRO A 95 -4.11 3.93 18.25
N ASP A 96 -2.97 3.39 17.79
CA ASP A 96 -1.62 3.91 18.09
C ASP A 96 -1.20 5.11 17.23
N GLY A 97 -2.09 5.60 16.36
CA GLY A 97 -1.88 6.75 15.49
C GLY A 97 -1.22 6.46 14.15
N ARG A 98 -0.68 5.25 13.92
CA ARG A 98 -0.10 4.86 12.64
C ARG A 98 -1.17 4.69 11.58
N LEU A 99 -0.80 4.93 10.31
CA LEU A 99 -1.66 4.65 9.16
C LEU A 99 -1.36 3.25 8.63
N GLN A 100 -2.42 2.47 8.44
CA GLN A 100 -2.33 1.13 7.87
C GLN A 100 -2.97 1.11 6.48
N LEU A 101 -2.38 0.37 5.55
CA LEU A 101 -2.94 0.14 4.23
C LEU A 101 -4.24 -0.67 4.35
N THR A 102 -5.23 -0.28 3.53
CA THR A 102 -6.44 -1.08 3.31
C THR A 102 -6.53 -1.51 1.84
N PHE A 103 -7.10 -2.67 1.60
CA PHE A 103 -7.49 -3.15 0.29
C PHE A 103 -8.98 -3.49 0.29
N ASP A 104 -9.72 -2.88 -0.63
CA ASP A 104 -11.20 -2.95 -0.64
C ASP A 104 -11.80 -2.68 0.75
N ARG A 105 -11.27 -1.62 1.41
CA ARG A 105 -11.62 -1.12 2.74
C ARG A 105 -11.16 -2.01 3.91
N ARG A 106 -10.69 -3.23 3.67
CA ARG A 106 -10.21 -4.12 4.72
C ARG A 106 -8.74 -3.84 5.05
N PRO A 107 -8.39 -3.73 6.33
CA PRO A 107 -6.99 -3.61 6.76
C PRO A 107 -6.18 -4.84 6.31
N VAL A 108 -4.95 -4.64 5.87
CA VAL A 108 -4.07 -5.74 5.45
C VAL A 108 -2.85 -5.86 6.34
N TYR A 109 -2.42 -7.11 6.51
CA TYR A 109 -1.42 -7.56 7.47
C TYR A 109 -0.43 -8.51 6.82
N THR A 110 0.75 -8.61 7.40
CA THR A 110 1.66 -9.74 7.17
C THR A 110 1.56 -10.72 8.33
N TYR A 111 2.12 -11.94 8.16
CA TYR A 111 2.27 -12.91 9.25
C TYR A 111 3.74 -12.97 9.68
N VAL A 112 3.99 -12.84 10.98
CA VAL A 112 5.35 -12.66 11.51
C VAL A 112 6.27 -13.87 11.27
N HIS A 113 5.71 -15.08 11.17
CA HIS A 113 6.47 -16.33 10.95
C HIS A 113 6.55 -16.76 9.49
N GLU A 114 6.18 -15.88 8.56
CA GLU A 114 6.30 -16.09 7.13
C GLU A 114 7.46 -15.32 6.53
N GLY A 115 8.19 -15.98 5.65
CA GLY A 115 9.15 -15.33 4.78
C GLY A 115 8.57 -14.99 3.40
N PRO A 116 9.40 -14.43 2.50
CA PRO A 116 9.02 -14.19 1.12
C PRO A 116 8.52 -15.47 0.43
N THR A 117 7.50 -15.33 -0.41
CA THR A 117 6.91 -16.42 -1.23
C THR A 117 6.19 -17.51 -0.45
N GLN A 118 6.03 -17.37 0.87
CA GLN A 118 5.29 -18.32 1.70
C GLN A 118 3.86 -17.84 1.93
N VAL A 119 2.90 -18.78 1.95
CA VAL A 119 1.53 -18.57 2.41
C VAL A 119 1.18 -19.73 3.35
N LEU A 120 1.25 -19.49 4.65
CA LEU A 120 1.11 -20.52 5.67
C LEU A 120 -0.25 -20.48 6.39
N CYS A 121 -0.95 -19.35 6.36
CA CYS A 121 -2.10 -19.10 7.23
C CYS A 121 -3.40 -18.77 6.46
N ASP A 122 -3.55 -19.26 5.23
CA ASP A 122 -4.83 -19.10 4.53
C ASP A 122 -5.89 -20.01 5.18
N ASP A 123 -7.06 -19.45 5.48
CA ASP A 123 -8.16 -20.11 6.19
C ASP A 123 -7.78 -20.59 7.61
N VAL A 124 -7.00 -19.79 8.32
CA VAL A 124 -6.60 -20.08 9.71
C VAL A 124 -7.18 -19.01 10.64
N ASN A 125 -8.04 -19.42 11.57
CA ASN A 125 -8.66 -18.52 12.58
C ASN A 125 -9.30 -17.25 12.00
N GLY A 126 -9.88 -17.34 10.80
CA GLY A 126 -10.51 -16.24 10.11
C GLY A 126 -9.55 -15.34 9.33
N TRP A 127 -8.27 -15.69 9.24
CA TRP A 127 -7.29 -15.02 8.40
C TRP A 127 -7.26 -15.65 7.00
N PHE A 128 -7.22 -14.82 5.98
CA PHE A 128 -7.19 -15.26 4.59
C PHE A 128 -6.17 -14.43 3.81
N VAL A 129 -5.40 -15.10 2.95
CA VAL A 129 -4.55 -14.39 2.00
C VAL A 129 -5.41 -13.57 1.03
N VAL A 130 -4.97 -12.36 0.71
CA VAL A 130 -5.69 -11.48 -0.23
C VAL A 130 -5.48 -12.02 -1.64
N ARG A 131 -6.49 -12.70 -2.18
CA ARG A 131 -6.50 -13.19 -3.57
C ARG A 131 -6.97 -12.10 -4.50
N LEU A 132 -6.29 -11.94 -5.61
CA LEU A 132 -6.60 -10.97 -6.63
C LEU A 132 -7.36 -11.66 -7.78
N ARG A 133 -8.32 -10.92 -8.35
CA ARG A 133 -8.96 -11.37 -9.58
C ARG A 133 -7.98 -11.21 -10.74
N GLY A 134 -7.94 -12.22 -11.61
CA GLY A 134 -7.13 -12.21 -12.82
C GLY A 134 -7.60 -11.19 -13.85
#